data_a2a6892ea557eba4d861d3763a6c1bfb
#
_entry.id   a2a6892ea557eba4d861d3763a6c1bfb
#
_cell.length_a   1.000
_cell.length_b   1.000
_cell.length_c   1.000
_cell.angle_alpha   90.00
_cell.angle_beta   90.00
_cell.angle_gamma   90.00
#
_symmetry.space_group_name_H-M   'P 1'
#
loop_
_entity.id
_entity.type
_entity.pdbx_description
1 polymer ?
#
loop_
_entity_poly.entity_id
_entity_poly.type
_entity_poly.pdbx_seq_one_letter_code
_entity_poly.pdbx_strand_id
1 'polypeptide(L)'
;MTTSAELPHLERATREHALRFARVQFEQGERVDMQTLATALGVGRTTLYRWVGDREQLIAELLADLTEELFAAIAANATGTGIDQAFETIRRFMVLTAGFEPLRDFAQREPALALRILVSPQSVVQDKIRAGVMAALDANLPASQLPIPADVIDVLVQVGAGLQWTPIVIGDLPDIERALHLGRTVLEAHLAQ
;
A
#
# COMPACT_ATOMS: atom_id res chain seq x y z
N MET A 1 -46.10 -32.91 14.87
CA MET A 1 -44.72 -33.07 14.39
C MET A 1 -44.28 -31.73 13.84
N THR A 2 -43.65 -30.94 14.69
CA THR A 2 -43.24 -29.55 14.35
C THR A 2 -41.78 -29.59 13.89
N THR A 3 -41.59 -29.42 12.59
CA THR A 3 -40.25 -29.34 12.00
C THR A 3 -39.58 -28.03 12.46
N SER A 4 -38.58 -28.19 13.32
CA SER A 4 -37.72 -27.09 13.73
C SER A 4 -36.89 -26.69 12.51
N ALA A 5 -37.19 -25.55 11.89
CA ALA A 5 -36.36 -24.98 10.85
C ALA A 5 -35.02 -24.55 11.50
N GLU A 6 -33.96 -25.28 11.21
CA GLU A 6 -32.60 -24.88 11.53
C GLU A 6 -32.34 -23.53 10.83
N LEU A 7 -32.17 -22.48 11.63
CA LEU A 7 -31.66 -21.19 11.15
C LEU A 7 -30.25 -21.40 10.59
N PRO A 8 -29.94 -20.86 9.40
CA PRO A 8 -28.60 -20.99 8.85
C PRO A 8 -27.59 -20.42 9.85
N HIS A 9 -26.51 -21.16 10.11
CA HIS A 9 -25.40 -20.75 10.93
C HIS A 9 -24.89 -19.40 10.41
N LEU A 10 -25.17 -18.33 11.12
CA LEU A 10 -24.48 -17.05 10.90
C LEU A 10 -23.00 -17.32 11.11
N GLU A 11 -22.23 -17.29 10.03
CA GLU A 11 -20.78 -17.42 10.12
C GLU A 11 -20.27 -16.41 11.15
N ARG A 12 -19.54 -16.91 12.15
CA ARG A 12 -18.96 -16.05 13.18
C ARG A 12 -18.05 -15.05 12.49
N ALA A 13 -18.24 -13.76 12.75
CA ALA A 13 -17.36 -12.71 12.26
C ALA A 13 -15.90 -13.04 12.60
N THR A 14 -15.02 -12.81 11.67
CA THR A 14 -13.58 -13.09 11.76
C THR A 14 -12.76 -11.82 11.54
N ARG A 15 -11.46 -11.89 11.79
CA ARG A 15 -10.51 -10.83 11.44
C ARG A 15 -10.57 -10.49 9.94
N GLU A 16 -10.66 -11.48 9.08
CA GLU A 16 -10.75 -11.29 7.63
C GLU A 16 -12.03 -10.53 7.23
N HIS A 17 -13.15 -10.79 7.92
CA HIS A 17 -14.36 -10.00 7.71
C HIS A 17 -14.14 -8.54 8.09
N ALA A 18 -13.39 -8.27 9.17
CA ALA A 18 -13.08 -6.89 9.58
C ALA A 18 -12.21 -6.17 8.56
N LEU A 19 -11.16 -6.79 8.05
CA LEU A 19 -10.30 -6.25 6.99
C LEU A 19 -11.07 -5.98 5.70
N ARG A 20 -11.89 -6.94 5.26
CA ARG A 20 -12.71 -6.81 4.06
C ARG A 20 -13.73 -5.68 4.18
N PHE A 21 -14.39 -5.54 5.33
CA PHE A 21 -15.35 -4.46 5.55
C PHE A 21 -14.66 -3.10 5.57
N ALA A 22 -13.52 -2.99 6.27
CA ALA A 22 -12.70 -1.77 6.28
C ALA A 22 -12.22 -1.38 4.88
N ARG A 23 -11.85 -2.38 4.06
CA ARG A 23 -11.45 -2.18 2.67
C ARG A 23 -12.59 -1.59 1.84
N VAL A 24 -13.79 -2.16 1.93
CA VAL A 24 -14.96 -1.64 1.20
C VAL A 24 -15.27 -0.20 1.60
N GLN A 25 -15.27 0.13 2.90
CA GLN A 25 -15.44 1.51 3.36
C GLN A 25 -14.37 2.44 2.79
N PHE A 26 -13.10 2.03 2.85
CA PHE A 26 -11.99 2.83 2.33
C PHE A 26 -12.11 3.07 0.83
N GLU A 27 -12.38 2.02 0.03
CA GLU A 27 -12.54 2.10 -1.42
C GLU A 27 -13.74 2.98 -1.84
N GLN A 28 -14.77 3.08 -0.98
CA GLN A 28 -15.91 4.00 -1.16
C GLN A 28 -15.62 5.43 -0.75
N GLY A 29 -14.39 5.73 -0.30
CA GLY A 29 -14.01 7.05 0.21
C GLY A 29 -14.57 7.36 1.60
N GLU A 30 -15.16 6.36 2.28
CA GLU A 30 -15.69 6.51 3.62
C GLU A 30 -14.56 6.49 4.67
N ARG A 31 -14.84 7.15 5.80
CA ARG A 31 -13.92 7.08 6.93
C ARG A 31 -14.04 5.73 7.61
N VAL A 32 -12.97 4.94 7.61
CA VAL A 32 -12.90 3.71 8.40
C VAL A 32 -13.07 4.03 9.88
N ASP A 33 -14.16 3.57 10.49
CA ASP A 33 -14.51 3.82 11.89
C ASP A 33 -14.67 2.53 12.67
N MET A 34 -13.92 2.42 13.78
CA MET A 34 -13.86 1.20 14.61
C MET A 34 -15.19 0.88 15.28
N GLN A 35 -16.00 1.88 15.60
CA GLN A 35 -17.32 1.65 16.21
C GLN A 35 -18.31 1.10 15.18
N THR A 36 -18.36 1.72 14.01
CA THR A 36 -19.19 1.29 12.88
C THR A 36 -18.83 -0.14 12.47
N LEU A 37 -17.52 -0.43 12.38
CA LEU A 37 -17.01 -1.76 12.05
C LEU A 37 -17.41 -2.81 13.10
N ALA A 38 -17.25 -2.54 14.39
CA ALA A 38 -17.66 -3.46 15.45
C ALA A 38 -19.16 -3.74 15.42
N THR A 39 -19.98 -2.71 15.19
CA THR A 39 -21.44 -2.82 15.10
C THR A 39 -21.86 -3.65 13.89
N ALA A 40 -21.29 -3.39 12.72
CA ALA A 40 -21.59 -4.12 11.48
C ALA A 40 -21.23 -5.61 11.57
N LEU A 41 -20.15 -5.93 12.28
CA LEU A 41 -19.70 -7.31 12.50
C LEU A 41 -20.40 -8.02 13.67
N GLY A 42 -21.20 -7.29 14.45
CA GLY A 42 -21.86 -7.87 15.64
C GLY A 42 -20.88 -8.30 16.74
N VAL A 43 -19.71 -7.65 16.83
CA VAL A 43 -18.68 -7.98 17.83
C VAL A 43 -18.43 -6.83 18.81
N GLY A 44 -17.94 -7.17 20.01
CA GLY A 44 -17.51 -6.16 20.97
C GLY A 44 -16.22 -5.43 20.52
N ARG A 45 -16.07 -4.14 20.89
CA ARG A 45 -14.87 -3.35 20.60
C ARG A 45 -13.59 -4.07 21.00
N THR A 46 -13.51 -4.64 22.21
CA THR A 46 -12.33 -5.37 22.69
C THR A 46 -11.96 -6.53 21.77
N THR A 47 -12.95 -7.23 21.21
CA THR A 47 -12.72 -8.32 20.26
C THR A 47 -12.13 -7.77 18.96
N LEU A 48 -12.70 -6.68 18.44
CA LEU A 48 -12.21 -6.03 17.23
C LEU A 48 -10.77 -5.53 17.41
N TYR A 49 -10.48 -4.79 18.48
CA TYR A 49 -9.11 -4.31 18.76
C TYR A 49 -8.09 -5.44 18.90
N ARG A 50 -8.49 -6.57 19.48
CA ARG A 50 -7.62 -7.76 19.54
C ARG A 50 -7.33 -8.35 18.15
N TRP A 51 -8.25 -8.23 17.19
CA TRP A 51 -8.11 -8.79 15.84
C TRP A 51 -7.25 -7.92 14.94
N VAL A 52 -7.50 -6.62 14.92
CA VAL A 52 -6.96 -5.71 13.91
C VAL A 52 -6.13 -4.56 14.52
N GLY A 53 -5.91 -4.58 15.83
CA GLY A 53 -5.22 -3.48 16.50
C GLY A 53 -6.07 -2.21 16.56
N ASP A 54 -5.41 -1.08 16.56
CA ASP A 54 -6.08 0.22 16.48
C ASP A 54 -6.43 0.60 15.04
N ARG A 55 -7.05 1.76 14.87
CA ARG A 55 -7.47 2.25 13.55
C ARG A 55 -6.28 2.52 12.61
N GLU A 56 -5.16 2.99 13.15
CA GLU A 56 -3.94 3.23 12.36
C GLU A 56 -3.38 1.90 11.84
N GLN A 57 -3.29 0.89 12.69
CA GLN A 57 -2.84 -0.44 12.33
C GLN A 57 -3.75 -1.09 11.28
N LEU A 58 -5.06 -0.98 11.46
CA LEU A 58 -6.04 -1.50 10.49
C LEU A 58 -5.88 -0.85 9.11
N ILE A 59 -5.76 0.48 9.04
CA ILE A 59 -5.60 1.19 7.76
C ILE A 59 -4.23 0.87 7.15
N ALA A 60 -3.17 0.80 7.94
CA ALA A 60 -1.85 0.45 7.46
C ALA A 60 -1.81 -0.96 6.86
N GLU A 61 -2.43 -1.94 7.51
CA GLU A 61 -2.53 -3.31 7.00
C GLU A 61 -3.34 -3.37 5.69
N LEU A 62 -4.50 -2.74 5.66
CA LEU A 62 -5.32 -2.65 4.46
C LEU A 62 -4.54 -2.05 3.27
N LEU A 63 -3.82 -0.95 3.50
CA LEU A 63 -3.03 -0.31 2.45
C LEU A 63 -1.80 -1.13 2.05
N ALA A 64 -1.23 -1.90 2.97
CA ALA A 64 -0.15 -2.83 2.69
C ALA A 64 -0.62 -3.96 1.76
N ASP A 65 -1.80 -4.54 2.01
CA ASP A 65 -2.40 -5.57 1.15
C ASP A 65 -2.70 -5.01 -0.25
N LEU A 66 -3.31 -3.82 -0.34
CA LEU A 66 -3.56 -3.15 -1.63
C LEU A 66 -2.26 -2.85 -2.39
N THR A 67 -1.19 -2.49 -1.68
CA THR A 67 0.14 -2.24 -2.27
C THR A 67 0.71 -3.52 -2.90
N GLU A 68 0.66 -4.63 -2.18
CA GLU A 68 1.14 -5.92 -2.68
C GLU A 68 0.34 -6.40 -3.89
N GLU A 69 -1.00 -6.35 -3.81
CA GLU A 69 -1.89 -6.70 -4.91
C GLU A 69 -1.61 -5.85 -6.17
N LEU A 70 -1.39 -4.54 -5.99
CA LEU A 70 -1.14 -3.64 -7.11
C LEU A 70 0.21 -3.93 -7.79
N PHE A 71 1.29 -4.13 -7.03
CA PHE A 71 2.58 -4.53 -7.61
C PHE A 71 2.48 -5.85 -8.36
N ALA A 72 1.78 -6.85 -7.80
CA ALA A 72 1.55 -8.14 -8.46
C ALA A 72 0.77 -7.98 -9.78
N ALA A 73 -0.28 -7.16 -9.79
CA ALA A 73 -1.08 -6.88 -10.98
C ALA A 73 -0.28 -6.15 -12.07
N ILE A 74 0.57 -5.19 -11.68
CA ILE A 74 1.45 -4.48 -12.64
C ILE A 74 2.49 -5.43 -13.22
N ALA A 75 3.13 -6.26 -12.38
CA ALA A 75 4.14 -7.23 -12.80
C ALA A 75 3.58 -8.27 -13.77
N ALA A 76 2.36 -8.76 -13.54
CA ALA A 76 1.68 -9.72 -14.43
C ALA A 76 1.42 -9.18 -15.84
N ASN A 77 1.40 -7.85 -16.02
CA ASN A 77 1.17 -7.17 -17.29
C ASN A 77 2.43 -6.45 -17.82
N ALA A 78 3.60 -6.75 -17.27
CA ALA A 78 4.87 -6.19 -17.74
C ALA A 78 5.28 -6.83 -19.08
N THR A 79 5.73 -5.99 -20.04
CA THR A 79 6.04 -6.44 -21.41
C THR A 79 7.48 -6.12 -21.85
N GLY A 80 8.30 -5.55 -20.98
CA GLY A 80 9.68 -5.17 -21.28
C GLY A 80 10.68 -5.90 -20.40
N THR A 81 11.94 -5.53 -20.52
CA THR A 81 13.06 -5.99 -19.69
C THR A 81 14.04 -4.85 -19.44
N GLY A 82 14.97 -5.06 -18.53
CA GLY A 82 16.02 -4.08 -18.21
C GLY A 82 15.54 -2.97 -17.26
N ILE A 83 16.44 -2.04 -16.99
CA ILE A 83 16.19 -0.95 -16.03
C ILE A 83 14.97 -0.11 -16.40
N ASP A 84 14.71 0.09 -17.69
CA ASP A 84 13.56 0.86 -18.15
C ASP A 84 12.23 0.20 -17.75
N GLN A 85 12.15 -1.14 -17.84
CA GLN A 85 10.97 -1.88 -17.42
C GLN A 85 10.80 -1.86 -15.88
N ALA A 86 11.88 -1.96 -15.13
CA ALA A 86 11.82 -1.83 -13.68
C ALA A 86 11.24 -0.47 -13.26
N PHE A 87 11.76 0.63 -13.86
CA PHE A 87 11.25 1.98 -13.59
C PHE A 87 9.84 2.21 -14.14
N GLU A 88 9.44 1.59 -15.25
CA GLU A 88 8.05 1.64 -15.72
C GLU A 88 7.09 0.95 -14.73
N THR A 89 7.49 -0.15 -14.11
CA THR A 89 6.72 -0.81 -13.04
C THR A 89 6.52 0.13 -11.85
N ILE A 90 7.59 0.78 -11.40
CA ILE A 90 7.54 1.74 -10.29
C ILE A 90 6.68 2.96 -10.68
N ARG A 91 6.85 3.49 -11.89
CA ARG A 91 6.06 4.61 -12.42
C ARG A 91 4.55 4.28 -12.41
N ARG A 92 4.17 3.12 -12.92
CA ARG A 92 2.77 2.68 -12.93
C ARG A 92 2.20 2.59 -11.52
N PHE A 93 2.95 2.03 -10.59
CA PHE A 93 2.55 1.99 -9.18
C PHE A 93 2.29 3.39 -8.65
N MET A 94 3.23 4.32 -8.82
CA MET A 94 3.10 5.71 -8.35
C MET A 94 1.91 6.43 -8.99
N VAL A 95 1.73 6.30 -10.30
CA VAL A 95 0.61 6.95 -11.04
C VAL A 95 -0.73 6.40 -10.57
N LEU A 96 -0.87 5.07 -10.45
CA LEU A 96 -2.13 4.45 -10.03
C LEU A 96 -2.49 4.80 -8.59
N THR A 97 -1.53 4.79 -7.68
CA THR A 97 -1.78 5.17 -6.28
C THR A 97 -2.07 6.66 -6.11
N ALA A 98 -1.38 7.54 -6.85
CA ALA A 98 -1.66 8.97 -6.86
C ALA A 98 -3.02 9.31 -7.50
N GLY A 99 -3.46 8.50 -8.47
CA GLY A 99 -4.76 8.63 -9.12
C GLY A 99 -5.93 8.03 -8.35
N PHE A 100 -5.66 7.22 -7.32
CA PHE A 100 -6.70 6.56 -6.54
C PHE A 100 -7.36 7.55 -5.56
N GLU A 101 -8.57 8.01 -5.92
CA GLU A 101 -9.28 9.08 -5.22
C GLU A 101 -9.47 8.81 -3.72
N PRO A 102 -9.93 7.61 -3.27
CA PRO A 102 -10.08 7.34 -1.84
C PRO A 102 -8.79 7.51 -1.03
N LEU A 103 -7.64 7.17 -1.61
CA LEU A 103 -6.35 7.31 -0.96
C LEU A 103 -5.88 8.77 -0.89
N ARG A 104 -6.13 9.55 -1.94
CA ARG A 104 -5.87 11.00 -1.93
C ARG A 104 -6.74 11.71 -0.90
N ASP A 105 -8.03 11.42 -0.89
CA ASP A 105 -8.99 11.98 0.06
C ASP A 105 -8.62 11.65 1.50
N PHE A 106 -8.20 10.42 1.76
CA PHE A 106 -7.67 10.02 3.06
C PHE A 106 -6.43 10.85 3.43
N ALA A 107 -5.47 11.00 2.50
CA ALA A 107 -4.24 11.74 2.74
C ALA A 107 -4.49 13.22 3.04
N GLN A 108 -5.45 13.84 2.37
CA GLN A 108 -5.82 15.24 2.59
C GLN A 108 -6.68 15.45 3.85
N ARG A 109 -7.57 14.52 4.16
CA ARG A 109 -8.42 14.60 5.36
C ARG A 109 -7.67 14.32 6.65
N GLU A 110 -6.69 13.44 6.61
CA GLU A 110 -5.96 12.96 7.79
C GLU A 110 -4.43 13.00 7.55
N PRO A 111 -3.86 14.19 7.27
CA PRO A 111 -2.48 14.33 6.80
C PRO A 111 -1.42 13.70 7.72
N ALA A 112 -1.56 13.89 9.03
CA ALA A 112 -0.61 13.34 9.98
C ALA A 112 -0.63 11.80 10.02
N LEU A 113 -1.81 11.20 9.90
CA LEU A 113 -1.97 9.75 9.85
C LEU A 113 -1.46 9.20 8.51
N ALA A 114 -1.82 9.86 7.41
CA ALA A 114 -1.37 9.47 6.08
C ALA A 114 0.17 9.48 5.97
N LEU A 115 0.85 10.52 6.45
CA LEU A 115 2.30 10.58 6.44
C LEU A 115 2.94 9.46 7.28
N ARG A 116 2.36 9.12 8.45
CA ARG A 116 2.86 7.99 9.24
C ARG A 116 2.72 6.66 8.51
N ILE A 117 1.63 6.45 7.79
CA ILE A 117 1.36 5.19 7.08
C ILE A 117 2.10 5.13 5.74
N LEU A 118 2.09 6.21 4.95
CA LEU A 118 2.55 6.20 3.57
C LEU A 118 4.02 6.60 3.40
N VAL A 119 4.60 7.32 4.35
CA VAL A 119 5.96 7.89 4.21
C VAL A 119 6.92 7.42 5.30
N SER A 120 6.44 7.06 6.50
CA SER A 120 7.33 6.61 7.58
C SER A 120 8.06 5.33 7.21
N PRO A 121 9.41 5.27 7.32
CA PRO A 121 10.21 4.09 6.99
C PRO A 121 9.84 2.82 7.75
N GLN A 122 9.21 2.97 8.92
CA GLN A 122 8.81 1.86 9.80
C GLN A 122 7.39 1.34 9.51
N SER A 123 6.71 1.91 8.52
CA SER A 123 5.36 1.49 8.16
C SER A 123 5.37 0.17 7.39
N VAL A 124 4.39 -0.70 7.68
CA VAL A 124 4.18 -1.95 6.92
C VAL A 124 3.87 -1.68 5.43
N VAL A 125 3.32 -0.51 5.10
CA VAL A 125 3.11 -0.09 3.70
C VAL A 125 4.46 0.13 3.01
N GLN A 126 5.41 0.78 3.69
CA GLN A 126 6.75 1.00 3.15
C GLN A 126 7.51 -0.32 2.98
N ASP A 127 7.29 -1.31 3.84
CA ASP A 127 7.86 -2.65 3.67
C ASP A 127 7.34 -3.31 2.38
N LYS A 128 6.04 -3.18 2.08
CA LYS A 128 5.45 -3.70 0.85
C LYS A 128 5.92 -2.94 -0.40
N ILE A 129 6.07 -1.62 -0.32
CA ILE A 129 6.64 -0.82 -1.42
C ILE A 129 8.09 -1.25 -1.67
N ARG A 130 8.89 -1.40 -0.62
CA ARG A 130 10.28 -1.89 -0.70
C ARG A 130 10.35 -3.25 -1.40
N ALA A 131 9.52 -4.19 -0.96
CA ALA A 131 9.46 -5.52 -1.57
C ALA A 131 9.05 -5.46 -3.05
N GLY A 132 8.08 -4.63 -3.41
CA GLY A 132 7.64 -4.43 -4.79
C GLY A 132 8.71 -3.81 -5.68
N VAL A 133 9.44 -2.81 -5.17
CA VAL A 133 10.58 -2.18 -5.88
C VAL A 133 11.71 -3.19 -6.07
N MET A 134 12.08 -3.94 -5.03
CA MET A 134 13.08 -5.01 -5.14
C MET A 134 12.68 -6.05 -6.18
N ALA A 135 11.46 -6.56 -6.13
CA ALA A 135 10.96 -7.53 -7.09
C ALA A 135 11.00 -7.00 -8.54
N ALA A 136 10.67 -5.71 -8.74
CA ALA A 136 10.75 -5.08 -10.05
C ALA A 136 12.21 -4.99 -10.57
N LEU A 137 13.16 -4.71 -9.70
CA LEU A 137 14.59 -4.67 -10.06
C LEU A 137 15.13 -6.09 -10.31
N ASP A 138 14.86 -7.03 -9.40
CA ASP A 138 15.32 -8.43 -9.51
C ASP A 138 14.81 -9.11 -10.78
N ALA A 139 13.58 -8.84 -11.18
CA ALA A 139 12.99 -9.39 -12.40
C ALA A 139 13.58 -8.82 -13.70
N ASN A 140 14.22 -7.65 -13.65
CA ASN A 140 14.60 -6.90 -14.84
C ASN A 140 16.11 -6.62 -14.98
N LEU A 141 16.87 -6.65 -13.90
CA LEU A 141 18.32 -6.46 -13.97
C LEU A 141 19.07 -7.78 -14.17
N PRO A 142 20.23 -7.76 -14.84
CA PRO A 142 21.06 -8.95 -14.97
C PRO A 142 21.62 -9.39 -13.61
N ALA A 143 21.83 -10.71 -13.44
CA ALA A 143 22.34 -11.28 -12.19
C ALA A 143 23.69 -10.70 -11.73
N SER A 144 24.50 -10.16 -12.65
CA SER A 144 25.76 -9.50 -12.33
C SER A 144 25.60 -8.16 -11.60
N GLN A 145 24.39 -7.58 -11.64
CA GLN A 145 24.05 -6.32 -10.98
C GLN A 145 23.24 -6.53 -9.69
N LEU A 146 22.97 -7.77 -9.33
CA LEU A 146 22.19 -8.15 -8.17
C LEU A 146 23.06 -8.83 -7.09
N PRO A 147 22.68 -8.75 -5.80
CA PRO A 147 21.53 -7.99 -5.28
C PRO A 147 21.81 -6.49 -5.15
N ILE A 148 20.76 -5.67 -5.28
CA ILE A 148 20.85 -4.25 -4.97
C ILE A 148 20.89 -4.08 -3.44
N PRO A 149 21.85 -3.31 -2.88
CA PRO A 149 21.93 -3.08 -1.45
C PRO A 149 20.66 -2.45 -0.86
N ALA A 150 20.34 -2.84 0.37
CA ALA A 150 19.10 -2.39 1.03
C ALA A 150 19.04 -0.87 1.22
N ASP A 151 20.16 -0.23 1.49
CA ASP A 151 20.27 1.23 1.63
C ASP A 151 19.96 1.97 0.32
N VAL A 152 20.36 1.43 -0.83
CA VAL A 152 19.99 1.97 -2.15
C VAL A 152 18.47 1.85 -2.35
N ILE A 153 17.87 0.69 -2.06
CA ILE A 153 16.43 0.50 -2.13
C ILE A 153 15.69 1.46 -1.20
N ASP A 154 16.19 1.64 0.04
CA ASP A 154 15.60 2.56 1.01
C ASP A 154 15.59 4.01 0.48
N VAL A 155 16.67 4.45 -0.16
CA VAL A 155 16.72 5.79 -0.78
C VAL A 155 15.70 5.90 -1.90
N LEU A 156 15.60 4.90 -2.80
CA LEU A 156 14.62 4.91 -3.89
C LEU A 156 13.19 5.04 -3.35
N VAL A 157 12.85 4.25 -2.34
CA VAL A 157 11.52 4.21 -1.74
C VAL A 157 11.21 5.51 -0.99
N GLN A 158 12.15 6.05 -0.21
CA GLN A 158 11.95 7.28 0.55
C GLN A 158 11.84 8.52 -0.34
N VAL A 159 12.67 8.64 -1.37
CA VAL A 159 12.56 9.72 -2.36
C VAL A 159 11.23 9.64 -3.09
N GLY A 160 10.84 8.44 -3.53
CA GLY A 160 9.55 8.19 -4.19
C GLY A 160 8.37 8.60 -3.32
N ALA A 161 8.30 8.10 -2.08
CA ALA A 161 7.23 8.40 -1.14
C ALA A 161 7.15 9.89 -0.79
N GLY A 162 8.30 10.53 -0.55
CA GLY A 162 8.37 11.96 -0.20
C GLY A 162 7.86 12.86 -1.33
N LEU A 163 8.30 12.64 -2.57
CA LEU A 163 7.89 13.44 -3.72
C LEU A 163 6.46 13.13 -4.20
N GLN A 164 5.94 11.96 -3.87
CA GLN A 164 4.56 11.61 -4.19
C GLN A 164 3.57 12.14 -3.15
N TRP A 165 3.78 11.83 -1.87
CA TRP A 165 2.75 12.02 -0.85
C TRP A 165 2.79 13.37 -0.17
N THR A 166 3.97 14.00 -0.01
CA THR A 166 4.06 15.33 0.61
C THR A 166 3.24 16.38 -0.14
N PRO A 167 3.32 16.49 -1.47
CA PRO A 167 2.46 17.40 -2.22
C PRO A 167 0.96 17.04 -2.10
N ILE A 168 0.61 15.76 -2.25
CA ILE A 168 -0.80 15.32 -2.19
C ILE A 168 -1.45 15.70 -0.86
N VAL A 169 -0.73 15.54 0.25
CA VAL A 169 -1.22 15.86 1.60
C VAL A 169 -1.61 17.33 1.75
N ILE A 170 -0.93 18.24 1.04
CA ILE A 170 -1.23 19.68 1.06
C ILE A 170 -2.13 20.14 -0.10
N GLY A 171 -2.62 19.21 -0.91
CA GLY A 171 -3.54 19.49 -2.02
C GLY A 171 -2.85 19.76 -3.36
N ASP A 172 -1.54 19.58 -3.46
CA ASP A 172 -0.77 19.77 -4.68
C ASP A 172 -0.63 18.47 -5.49
N LEU A 173 -0.11 18.59 -6.71
CA LEU A 173 0.18 17.44 -7.58
C LEU A 173 1.50 16.77 -7.20
N PRO A 174 1.57 15.43 -7.25
CA PRO A 174 2.81 14.70 -7.01
C PRO A 174 3.82 14.93 -8.13
N ASP A 175 5.11 14.97 -7.79
CA ASP A 175 6.20 15.10 -8.75
C ASP A 175 6.83 13.72 -9.04
N ILE A 176 6.04 12.86 -9.70
CA ILE A 176 6.39 11.46 -9.99
C ILE A 176 7.61 11.37 -10.91
N GLU A 177 7.64 12.18 -11.98
CA GLU A 177 8.75 12.14 -12.94
C GLU A 177 10.07 12.54 -12.31
N ARG A 178 10.06 13.52 -11.42
CA ARG A 178 11.25 13.90 -10.66
C ARG A 178 11.69 12.79 -9.70
N ALA A 179 10.73 12.12 -9.02
CA ALA A 179 11.04 11.00 -8.14
C ALA A 179 11.72 9.86 -8.90
N LEU A 180 11.20 9.50 -10.08
CA LEU A 180 11.77 8.48 -10.96
C LEU A 180 13.14 8.86 -11.47
N HIS A 181 13.31 10.11 -11.92
CA HIS A 181 14.61 10.61 -12.39
C HIS A 181 15.69 10.54 -11.30
N LEU A 182 15.38 11.01 -10.09
CA LEU A 182 16.32 10.96 -8.96
C LEU A 182 16.62 9.53 -8.54
N GLY A 183 15.59 8.68 -8.44
CA GLY A 183 15.75 7.27 -8.12
C GLY A 183 16.63 6.55 -9.14
N ARG A 184 16.41 6.80 -10.43
CA ARG A 184 17.23 6.24 -11.50
C ARG A 184 18.67 6.69 -11.42
N THR A 185 18.92 7.98 -11.18
CA THR A 185 20.28 8.52 -11.00
C THR A 185 21.02 7.83 -9.86
N VAL A 186 20.35 7.60 -8.72
CA VAL A 186 20.94 6.89 -7.58
C VAL A 186 21.29 5.46 -7.94
N LEU A 187 20.37 4.73 -8.59
CA LEU A 187 20.60 3.35 -8.98
C LEU A 187 21.74 3.24 -10.02
N GLU A 188 21.74 4.05 -11.07
CA GLU A 188 22.78 4.04 -12.11
C GLU A 188 24.15 4.39 -11.54
N ALA A 189 24.24 5.35 -10.60
CA ALA A 189 25.47 5.67 -9.90
C ALA A 189 26.01 4.51 -9.05
N HIS A 190 25.12 3.69 -8.48
CA HIS A 190 25.49 2.48 -7.77
C HIS A 190 25.98 1.38 -8.74
N LEU A 191 25.28 1.17 -9.86
CA LEU A 191 25.63 0.15 -10.85
C LEU A 191 26.92 0.43 -11.64
N ALA A 192 27.41 1.66 -11.61
CA ALA A 192 28.65 2.07 -12.28
C ALA A 192 29.92 1.84 -11.44
N GLN A 193 29.80 1.36 -10.20
CA GLN A 193 30.91 1.06 -9.27
C GLN A 193 31.44 -0.35 -9.44
#